data_0813e5f6ea77291955102d009094156a
#
_entry.id   0813e5f6ea77291955102d009094156a
#
_cell.length_a   1.000
_cell.length_b   1.000
_cell.length_c   1.000
_cell.angle_alpha   90.00
_cell.angle_beta   90.00
_cell.angle_gamma   90.00
#
_symmetry.space_group_name_H-M   'P 1'
#
loop_
_entity.id
_entity.type
_entity.pdbx_description
1 polymer ?
#
loop_
_entity_poly.entity_id
_entity_poly.type
_entity_poly.pdbx_seq_one_letter_code
_entity_poly.pdbx_strand_id
1 'polypeptide(L)'
;SAGLGKLVAPYKIMVSGYSPGGMVGLYSAAFDERIQAVATTCGFGSMRYDAHGIQTEGIKRYSHLRPTIPRLGFFRGNEKRIPYDFHEILALIAPRPAFVLAPKLDQDWFYEDVEVCVKEAQKIYDLFNKKNNIVLNSPNDFNRFTPEYQELVNNWLLGVATAE
;
A
#
# COMPACT_ATOMS: atom_id res chain seq x y z
N SER A 1 -1.98 -29.51 19.44
CA SER A 1 -1.31 -28.51 18.55
C SER A 1 -0.98 -29.04 17.15
N ALA A 2 -1.47 -30.23 16.76
CA ALA A 2 -1.12 -30.86 15.49
C ALA A 2 -2.03 -30.50 14.30
N GLY A 3 -3.08 -29.71 14.51
CA GLY A 3 -4.09 -29.44 13.47
C GLY A 3 -3.87 -28.20 12.61
N LEU A 4 -3.31 -27.12 13.19
CA LEU A 4 -3.15 -25.83 12.49
C LEU A 4 -1.93 -25.79 11.56
N GLY A 5 -0.87 -26.53 11.84
CA GLY A 5 0.33 -26.56 11.03
C GLY A 5 0.18 -27.19 9.64
N LYS A 6 -0.94 -27.91 9.39
CA LYS A 6 -1.26 -28.48 8.06
C LYS A 6 -2.13 -27.55 7.19
N LEU A 7 -2.67 -26.47 7.76
CA LEU A 7 -3.57 -25.54 7.07
C LEU A 7 -2.88 -24.27 6.57
N VAL A 8 -1.66 -24.01 7.02
CA VAL A 8 -0.89 -22.82 6.61
C VAL A 8 0.41 -23.28 6.00
N ALA A 9 0.67 -22.93 4.75
CA ALA A 9 1.97 -23.10 4.13
C ALA A 9 2.95 -22.16 4.87
N PRO A 10 3.90 -22.66 5.68
CA PRO A 10 4.68 -21.84 6.61
C PRO A 10 5.67 -20.90 5.93
N TYR A 11 5.78 -20.94 4.61
CA TYR A 11 6.77 -20.21 3.82
C TYR A 11 6.15 -19.17 2.85
N LYS A 12 4.84 -19.00 2.81
CA LYS A 12 4.18 -18.01 1.94
C LYS A 12 3.14 -17.22 2.73
N ILE A 13 3.62 -16.40 3.68
CA ILE A 13 2.75 -15.45 4.38
C ILE A 13 2.54 -14.27 3.45
N MET A 14 1.28 -13.97 3.15
CA MET A 14 0.88 -12.82 2.36
C MET A 14 -0.17 -12.02 3.12
N VAL A 15 -0.17 -10.71 2.93
CA VAL A 15 -1.07 -9.81 3.64
C VAL A 15 -1.90 -9.03 2.63
N SER A 16 -3.19 -8.94 2.89
CA SER A 16 -4.06 -8.01 2.16
C SER A 16 -4.87 -7.16 3.13
N GLY A 17 -5.20 -5.94 2.73
CA GLY A 17 -5.99 -5.06 3.56
C GLY A 17 -6.69 -3.96 2.77
N TYR A 18 -7.82 -3.50 3.34
CA TYR A 18 -8.61 -2.40 2.83
C TYR A 18 -8.47 -1.19 3.74
N SER A 19 -8.34 0.01 3.17
CA SER A 19 -8.28 1.29 3.87
C SER A 19 -7.20 1.26 4.99
N PRO A 20 -7.46 1.51 6.28
CA PRO A 20 -6.43 1.42 7.33
C PRO A 20 -5.74 0.06 7.40
N GLY A 21 -6.45 -1.04 7.09
CA GLY A 21 -5.86 -2.38 7.03
C GLY A 21 -4.84 -2.51 5.91
N GLY A 22 -5.08 -1.86 4.76
CA GLY A 22 -4.12 -1.80 3.66
C GLY A 22 -2.84 -1.06 4.05
N MET A 23 -2.97 0.08 4.75
CA MET A 23 -1.84 0.82 5.30
C MET A 23 -1.02 -0.03 6.28
N VAL A 24 -1.68 -0.65 7.25
CA VAL A 24 -1.01 -1.54 8.23
C VAL A 24 -0.30 -2.68 7.51
N GLY A 25 -0.93 -3.28 6.48
CA GLY A 25 -0.32 -4.33 5.66
C GLY A 25 0.98 -3.89 4.99
N LEU A 26 1.03 -2.67 4.43
CA LEU A 26 2.23 -2.10 3.82
C LEU A 26 3.36 -1.93 4.84
N TYR A 27 3.09 -1.33 6.00
CA TYR A 27 4.09 -1.20 7.06
C TYR A 27 4.56 -2.56 7.56
N SER A 28 3.63 -3.51 7.76
CA SER A 28 4.00 -4.86 8.18
C SER A 28 4.93 -5.53 7.17
N ALA A 29 4.62 -5.44 5.88
CA ALA A 29 5.45 -6.02 4.83
C ALA A 29 6.81 -5.32 4.70
N ALA A 30 6.87 -4.00 4.90
CA ALA A 30 8.12 -3.25 4.87
C ALA A 30 9.09 -3.65 5.99
N PHE A 31 8.58 -3.98 7.17
CA PHE A 31 9.40 -4.29 8.36
C PHE A 31 9.51 -5.77 8.70
N ASP A 32 8.77 -6.65 8.02
CA ASP A 32 8.82 -8.10 8.24
C ASP A 32 9.01 -8.84 6.90
N GLU A 33 10.24 -9.31 6.66
CA GLU A 33 10.63 -10.02 5.45
C GLU A 33 9.95 -11.39 5.27
N ARG A 34 9.33 -11.92 6.34
CA ARG A 34 8.54 -13.17 6.25
C ARG A 34 7.27 -12.98 5.43
N ILE A 35 6.79 -11.74 5.30
CA ILE A 35 5.66 -11.41 4.44
C ILE A 35 6.16 -11.38 3.00
N GLN A 36 5.74 -12.35 2.22
CA GLN A 36 6.24 -12.59 0.86
C GLN A 36 5.51 -11.76 -0.21
N ALA A 37 4.32 -11.26 0.08
CA ALA A 37 3.58 -10.36 -0.79
C ALA A 37 2.57 -9.52 0.00
N VAL A 38 2.23 -8.36 -0.52
CA VAL A 38 1.21 -7.48 0.08
C VAL A 38 0.27 -6.93 -0.98
N ALA A 39 -1.02 -6.90 -0.65
CA ALA A 39 -2.03 -6.20 -1.44
C ALA A 39 -2.71 -5.13 -0.58
N THR A 40 -2.76 -3.90 -1.09
CA THR A 40 -3.44 -2.78 -0.44
C THR A 40 -4.55 -2.26 -1.33
N THR A 41 -5.73 -2.07 -0.76
CA THR A 41 -6.89 -1.47 -1.43
C THR A 41 -7.26 -0.18 -0.73
N CYS A 42 -7.23 0.96 -1.43
CA CYS A 42 -7.53 2.29 -0.86
C CYS A 42 -6.78 2.56 0.46
N GLY A 43 -5.51 2.15 0.55
CA GLY A 43 -4.80 2.07 1.83
C GLY A 43 -3.96 3.30 2.17
N PHE A 44 -3.59 4.12 1.19
CA PHE A 44 -2.69 5.25 1.40
C PHE A 44 -2.78 6.31 0.30
N GLY A 45 -2.30 7.49 0.60
CA GLY A 45 -1.87 8.54 -0.32
C GLY A 45 -0.58 9.15 0.20
N SER A 46 0.07 10.01 -0.58
CA SER A 46 1.30 10.67 -0.15
C SER A 46 1.10 11.49 1.12
N MET A 47 2.07 11.46 2.00
CA MET A 47 2.11 12.34 3.18
C MET A 47 2.66 13.72 2.85
N ARG A 48 3.60 13.80 1.89
CA ARG A 48 4.33 15.02 1.52
C ARG A 48 3.65 15.80 0.41
N TYR A 49 2.80 15.15 -0.37
CA TYR A 49 2.17 15.72 -1.54
C TYR A 49 0.73 16.12 -1.24
N ASP A 50 0.34 17.30 -1.70
CA ASP A 50 -1.01 17.86 -1.60
C ASP A 50 -1.31 18.48 -2.97
N ALA A 51 -1.73 17.62 -3.92
CA ALA A 51 -1.96 18.02 -5.30
C ALA A 51 -3.13 19.00 -5.45
N HIS A 52 -4.11 18.88 -4.56
CA HIS A 52 -5.38 19.59 -4.68
C HIS A 52 -5.51 20.77 -3.74
N GLY A 53 -4.54 20.98 -2.82
CA GLY A 53 -4.60 22.06 -1.83
C GLY A 53 -5.75 21.93 -0.83
N ILE A 54 -6.35 20.76 -0.74
CA ILE A 54 -7.47 20.50 0.18
C ILE A 54 -6.91 20.30 1.58
N GLN A 55 -7.44 21.02 2.55
CA GLN A 55 -6.93 21.01 3.92
C GLN A 55 -7.02 19.65 4.66
N THR A 56 -7.55 18.62 4.01
CA THR A 56 -7.74 17.28 4.56
C THR A 56 -6.80 16.24 3.98
N GLU A 57 -5.89 16.63 3.09
CA GLU A 57 -4.96 15.76 2.38
C GLU A 57 -3.62 15.58 3.09
N GLY A 58 -2.82 14.70 2.52
CA GLY A 58 -1.46 14.47 2.94
C GLY A 58 -1.36 14.12 4.41
N ILE A 59 -0.39 14.69 5.07
CA ILE A 59 -0.08 14.46 6.48
C ILE A 59 -1.28 14.65 7.43
N LYS A 60 -2.19 15.56 7.10
CA LYS A 60 -3.34 15.87 7.97
C LYS A 60 -4.26 14.67 8.14
N ARG A 61 -4.39 13.85 7.10
CA ARG A 61 -5.19 12.64 7.14
C ARG A 61 -4.66 11.64 8.16
N TYR A 62 -3.35 11.48 8.22
CA TYR A 62 -2.68 10.54 9.14
C TYR A 62 -2.57 11.06 10.57
N SER A 63 -2.43 12.36 10.75
CA SER A 63 -2.18 12.96 12.05
C SER A 63 -3.43 13.48 12.77
N HIS A 64 -4.47 13.90 12.05
CA HIS A 64 -5.63 14.59 12.61
C HIS A 64 -6.97 13.90 12.30
N LEU A 65 -7.24 13.60 11.03
CA LEU A 65 -8.54 13.04 10.64
C LEU A 65 -8.67 11.55 11.02
N ARG A 66 -7.58 10.80 10.82
CA ARG A 66 -7.45 9.41 11.26
C ARG A 66 -6.10 9.30 11.96
N PRO A 67 -6.01 9.60 13.26
CA PRO A 67 -4.73 9.81 13.94
C PRO A 67 -3.97 8.49 14.16
N THR A 68 -3.64 7.81 13.08
CA THR A 68 -2.85 6.57 13.10
C THR A 68 -1.37 6.85 13.37
N ILE A 69 -0.87 8.04 12.99
CA ILE A 69 0.50 8.48 13.24
C ILE A 69 0.48 9.93 13.76
N PRO A 70 0.05 10.17 15.02
CA PRO A 70 -0.18 11.53 15.54
C PRO A 70 1.05 12.44 15.48
N ARG A 71 2.26 11.88 15.65
CA ARG A 71 3.53 12.64 15.64
C ARG A 71 3.84 13.28 14.28
N LEU A 72 3.26 12.80 13.20
CA LEU A 72 3.38 13.47 11.89
C LEU A 72 2.82 14.90 11.93
N GLY A 73 1.89 15.20 12.85
CA GLY A 73 1.36 16.54 13.04
C GLY A 73 2.41 17.63 13.30
N PHE A 74 3.59 17.28 13.83
CA PHE A 74 4.71 18.20 14.00
C PHE A 74 5.29 18.74 12.68
N PHE A 75 5.06 18.07 11.57
CA PHE A 75 5.52 18.47 10.25
C PHE A 75 4.49 19.32 9.49
N ARG A 76 3.33 19.61 10.08
CA ARG A 76 2.30 20.45 9.44
C ARG A 76 2.86 21.82 9.04
N GLY A 77 2.72 22.17 7.75
CA GLY A 77 3.33 23.36 7.15
C GLY A 77 4.82 23.22 6.80
N ASN A 78 5.40 22.03 7.06
CA ASN A 78 6.76 21.64 6.71
C ASN A 78 6.81 20.20 6.18
N GLU A 79 5.82 19.81 5.38
CA GLU A 79 5.59 18.45 4.93
C GLU A 79 6.81 17.86 4.18
N LYS A 80 7.57 18.71 3.50
CA LYS A 80 8.83 18.30 2.82
C LYS A 80 9.90 17.79 3.78
N ARG A 81 9.76 18.04 5.09
CA ARG A 81 10.68 17.56 6.13
C ARG A 81 10.28 16.23 6.74
N ILE A 82 9.14 15.67 6.34
CA ILE A 82 8.75 14.32 6.76
C ILE A 82 9.84 13.35 6.30
N PRO A 83 10.38 12.51 7.20
CA PRO A 83 11.58 11.71 6.90
C PRO A 83 11.32 10.57 5.90
N TYR A 84 10.08 10.19 5.66
CA TYR A 84 9.69 9.14 4.71
C TYR A 84 8.28 9.39 4.15
N ASP A 85 7.92 8.70 3.05
CA ASP A 85 6.58 8.67 2.49
C ASP A 85 6.27 7.25 1.97
N PHE A 86 5.11 7.04 1.41
CA PHE A 86 4.68 5.70 0.98
C PHE A 86 5.49 5.13 -0.18
N HIS A 87 6.14 5.94 -0.98
CA HIS A 87 7.05 5.42 -2.00
C HIS A 87 8.29 4.73 -1.37
N GLU A 88 8.81 5.25 -0.23
CA GLU A 88 9.89 4.57 0.50
C GLU A 88 9.40 3.30 1.19
N ILE A 89 8.17 3.30 1.74
CA ILE A 89 7.56 2.08 2.31
C ILE A 89 7.41 0.99 1.23
N LEU A 90 6.90 1.35 0.06
CA LEU A 90 6.79 0.42 -1.08
C LEU A 90 8.17 -0.05 -1.56
N ALA A 91 9.16 0.85 -1.58
CA ALA A 91 10.54 0.52 -1.95
C ALA A 91 11.20 -0.49 -0.99
N LEU A 92 10.89 -0.41 0.32
CA LEU A 92 11.37 -1.39 1.32
C LEU A 92 10.78 -2.79 1.12
N ILE A 93 9.67 -2.91 0.42
CA ILE A 93 9.07 -4.21 0.11
C ILE A 93 9.79 -4.87 -1.07
N ALA A 94 10.38 -4.09 -1.98
CA ALA A 94 11.08 -4.62 -3.14
C ALA A 94 12.18 -5.64 -2.76
N PRO A 95 12.37 -6.70 -3.52
CA PRO A 95 11.71 -7.05 -4.78
C PRO A 95 10.42 -7.88 -4.63
N ARG A 96 9.90 -8.04 -3.40
CA ARG A 96 8.71 -8.84 -3.11
C ARG A 96 7.47 -8.23 -3.79
N PRO A 97 6.50 -9.04 -4.24
CA PRO A 97 5.31 -8.57 -4.92
C PRO A 97 4.45 -7.62 -4.06
N ALA A 98 4.05 -6.50 -4.65
CA ALA A 98 3.14 -5.53 -4.06
C ALA A 98 2.01 -5.18 -5.05
N PHE A 99 0.76 -5.28 -4.61
CA PHE A 99 -0.41 -4.91 -5.39
C PHE A 99 -1.10 -3.71 -4.75
N VAL A 100 -1.29 -2.67 -5.53
CA VAL A 100 -1.96 -1.43 -5.11
C VAL A 100 -3.23 -1.28 -5.92
N LEU A 101 -4.38 -1.35 -5.26
CA LEU A 101 -5.68 -1.03 -5.85
C LEU A 101 -6.08 0.36 -5.39
N ALA A 102 -6.10 1.31 -6.33
CA ALA A 102 -6.38 2.72 -6.08
C ALA A 102 -7.43 3.23 -7.08
N PRO A 103 -8.72 3.21 -6.71
CA PRO A 103 -9.78 3.73 -7.56
C PRO A 103 -9.59 5.22 -7.87
N LYS A 104 -9.87 5.61 -9.12
CA LYS A 104 -9.63 6.98 -9.61
C LYS A 104 -10.55 8.04 -9.00
N LEU A 105 -11.69 7.62 -8.46
CA LEU A 105 -12.68 8.49 -7.83
C LEU A 105 -12.63 8.42 -6.30
N ASP A 106 -11.54 7.86 -5.74
CA ASP A 106 -11.31 7.85 -4.30
C ASP A 106 -11.13 9.30 -3.79
N GLN A 107 -11.98 9.71 -2.86
CA GLN A 107 -11.93 11.04 -2.25
C GLN A 107 -11.16 11.06 -0.93
N ASP A 108 -10.77 9.88 -0.45
CA ASP A 108 -9.95 9.73 0.74
C ASP A 108 -8.46 9.69 0.41
N TRP A 109 -8.10 9.00 -0.67
CA TRP A 109 -6.74 8.83 -1.16
C TRP A 109 -6.72 9.11 -2.66
N PHE A 110 -6.36 10.35 -3.02
CA PHE A 110 -6.36 10.75 -4.42
C PHE A 110 -5.44 9.87 -5.24
N TYR A 111 -5.97 9.41 -6.36
CA TYR A 111 -5.26 8.52 -7.27
C TYR A 111 -3.90 9.07 -7.70
N GLU A 112 -3.80 10.36 -7.97
CA GLU A 112 -2.60 11.05 -8.42
C GLU A 112 -1.47 10.93 -7.39
N ASP A 113 -1.78 11.04 -6.11
CA ASP A 113 -0.82 10.89 -5.02
C ASP A 113 -0.32 9.45 -4.92
N VAL A 114 -1.24 8.48 -5.04
CA VAL A 114 -0.89 7.05 -5.06
C VAL A 114 -0.04 6.72 -6.27
N GLU A 115 -0.41 7.22 -7.44
CA GLU A 115 0.33 7.00 -8.69
C GLU A 115 1.77 7.50 -8.59
N VAL A 116 1.97 8.70 -8.04
CA VAL A 116 3.33 9.26 -7.80
C VAL A 116 4.13 8.33 -6.90
N CYS A 117 3.56 7.89 -5.77
CA CYS A 117 4.24 6.96 -4.86
C CYS A 117 4.62 5.64 -5.54
N VAL A 118 3.72 5.06 -6.32
CA VAL A 118 4.00 3.81 -7.03
C VAL A 118 5.07 4.00 -8.10
N LYS A 119 5.04 5.09 -8.87
CA LYS A 119 6.06 5.41 -9.89
C LYS A 119 7.44 5.60 -9.29
N GLU A 120 7.54 6.26 -8.13
CA GLU A 120 8.82 6.43 -7.44
C GLU A 120 9.34 5.08 -6.90
N ALA A 121 8.49 4.28 -6.28
CA ALA A 121 8.86 2.95 -5.81
C ALA A 121 9.26 2.01 -6.97
N GLN A 122 8.60 2.13 -8.13
CA GLN A 122 8.91 1.35 -9.34
C GLN A 122 10.39 1.40 -9.71
N LYS A 123 11.05 2.55 -9.52
CA LYS A 123 12.47 2.73 -9.82
C LYS A 123 13.34 1.74 -9.02
N ILE A 124 12.94 1.42 -7.79
CA ILE A 124 13.66 0.45 -6.96
C ILE A 124 13.40 -0.98 -7.43
N TYR A 125 12.15 -1.30 -7.80
CA TYR A 125 11.84 -2.60 -8.42
C TYR A 125 12.59 -2.82 -9.73
N ASP A 126 12.80 -1.78 -10.51
CA ASP A 126 13.58 -1.82 -11.76
C ASP A 126 15.05 -2.16 -11.49
N LEU A 127 15.66 -1.62 -10.41
CA LEU A 127 17.03 -1.97 -10.00
C LEU A 127 17.18 -3.47 -9.66
N PHE A 128 16.13 -4.10 -9.16
CA PHE A 128 16.11 -5.54 -8.90
C PHE A 128 15.75 -6.38 -10.14
N ASN A 129 15.50 -5.77 -11.31
CA ASN A 129 14.96 -6.43 -12.51
C ASN A 129 13.60 -7.11 -12.25
N LYS A 130 12.79 -6.54 -11.34
CA LYS A 130 11.48 -7.06 -10.90
C LYS A 130 10.37 -6.03 -11.12
N LYS A 131 10.43 -5.30 -12.23
CA LYS A 131 9.46 -4.23 -12.55
C LYS A 131 7.99 -4.66 -12.48
N ASN A 132 7.71 -5.93 -12.77
CA ASN A 132 6.34 -6.47 -12.76
C ASN A 132 5.87 -6.88 -11.35
N ASN A 133 6.74 -6.80 -10.35
CA ASN A 133 6.39 -7.17 -8.98
C ASN A 133 5.63 -6.07 -8.25
N ILE A 134 5.65 -4.83 -8.73
CA ILE A 134 4.76 -3.79 -8.22
C ILE A 134 3.67 -3.52 -9.27
N VAL A 135 2.41 -3.63 -8.85
CA VAL A 135 1.24 -3.50 -9.71
C VAL A 135 0.33 -2.42 -9.19
N LEU A 136 -0.02 -1.45 -10.03
CA LEU A 136 -1.06 -0.46 -9.76
C LEU A 136 -2.29 -0.78 -10.59
N ASN A 137 -3.41 -1.07 -9.92
CA ASN A 137 -4.71 -1.24 -10.52
C ASN A 137 -5.61 -0.05 -10.16
N SER A 138 -6.17 0.64 -11.15
CA SER A 138 -6.86 1.92 -10.95
C SER A 138 -8.19 1.94 -11.69
N PRO A 139 -9.22 1.27 -11.16
CA PRO A 139 -10.55 1.29 -11.75
C PRO A 139 -11.18 2.68 -11.64
N ASN A 140 -12.09 2.98 -12.58
CA ASN A 140 -12.88 4.20 -12.53
C ASN A 140 -14.05 4.04 -11.55
N ASP A 141 -13.76 4.06 -10.26
CA ASP A 141 -14.68 3.76 -9.17
C ASP A 141 -14.30 4.55 -7.91
N PHE A 142 -15.17 4.49 -6.88
CA PHE A 142 -14.99 5.12 -5.59
C PHE A 142 -14.24 4.22 -4.60
N ASN A 143 -13.91 4.78 -3.42
CA ASN A 143 -13.34 4.04 -2.30
C ASN A 143 -14.34 3.03 -1.74
N ARG A 144 -14.16 1.77 -2.09
CA ARG A 144 -14.95 0.64 -1.61
C ARG A 144 -14.22 -0.67 -1.80
N PHE A 145 -14.65 -1.71 -1.10
CA PHE A 145 -14.06 -3.05 -1.19
C PHE A 145 -15.15 -4.04 -1.57
N THR A 146 -15.52 -4.01 -2.85
CA THR A 146 -16.57 -4.85 -3.41
C THR A 146 -16.13 -6.31 -3.51
N PRO A 147 -17.07 -7.26 -3.68
CA PRO A 147 -16.75 -8.67 -3.96
C PRO A 147 -15.80 -8.83 -5.16
N GLU A 148 -15.98 -8.03 -6.20
CA GLU A 148 -15.14 -8.06 -7.41
C GLU A 148 -13.69 -7.66 -7.09
N TYR A 149 -13.50 -6.66 -6.22
CA TYR A 149 -12.16 -6.25 -5.78
C TYR A 149 -11.52 -7.28 -4.85
N GLN A 150 -12.32 -7.93 -4.00
CA GLN A 150 -11.84 -9.02 -3.16
C GLN A 150 -11.37 -10.20 -4.03
N GLU A 151 -12.14 -10.56 -5.05
CA GLU A 151 -11.78 -11.60 -5.99
C GLU A 151 -10.53 -11.25 -6.78
N LEU A 152 -10.42 -10.01 -7.28
CA LEU A 152 -9.23 -9.51 -7.98
C LEU A 152 -7.96 -9.64 -7.12
N VAL A 153 -8.03 -9.18 -5.88
CA VAL A 153 -6.91 -9.27 -4.92
C VAL A 153 -6.58 -10.73 -4.62
N ASN A 154 -7.57 -11.56 -4.36
CA ASN A 154 -7.36 -12.98 -4.07
C ASN A 154 -6.73 -13.72 -5.26
N ASN A 155 -7.20 -13.46 -6.47
CA ASN A 155 -6.63 -14.07 -7.69
C ASN A 155 -5.18 -13.64 -7.90
N TRP A 156 -4.84 -12.36 -7.65
CA TRP A 156 -3.46 -11.91 -7.71
C TRP A 156 -2.59 -12.61 -6.65
N LEU A 157 -3.05 -12.70 -5.40
CA LEU A 157 -2.33 -13.41 -4.32
C LEU A 157 -2.14 -14.90 -4.66
N LEU A 158 -3.15 -15.55 -5.20
CA LEU A 158 -3.02 -16.94 -5.65
C LEU A 158 -2.00 -17.10 -6.78
N GLY A 159 -1.98 -16.16 -7.73
CA GLY A 159 -0.96 -16.11 -8.78
C GLY A 159 0.46 -16.00 -8.22
N VAL A 160 0.66 -15.13 -7.22
CA VAL A 160 1.96 -15.03 -6.51
C VAL A 160 2.29 -16.31 -5.75
N ALA A 161 1.31 -16.93 -5.11
CA ALA A 161 1.52 -18.17 -4.35
C ALA A 161 1.94 -19.35 -5.23
N THR A 162 1.51 -19.37 -6.49
CA THR A 162 1.77 -20.45 -7.45
C THR A 162 2.95 -20.17 -8.39
N ALA A 163 3.44 -18.93 -8.44
CA ALA A 163 4.67 -18.59 -9.15
C ALA A 163 5.87 -19.22 -8.43
N GLU A 164 6.68 -19.98 -9.17
CA GLU A 164 7.95 -20.58 -8.72
C GLU A 164 9.08 -19.56 -8.66
#